data_8ef3d2e21c7976bc3e15b37396d639e1
#
_entry.id   8ef3d2e21c7976bc3e15b37396d639e1
#
_cell.length_a   1.000
_cell.length_b   1.000
_cell.length_c   1.000
_cell.angle_alpha   90.00
_cell.angle_beta   90.00
_cell.angle_gamma   90.00
#
_symmetry.space_group_name_H-M   'P 1'
#
loop_
_entity.id
_entity.type
_entity.pdbx_description
1 polymer ?
#
loop_
_entity_poly.entity_id
_entity_poly.type
_entity_poly.pdbx_seq_one_letter_code
_entity_poly.pdbx_strand_id
1 'polypeptide(L)' 'MTNVKVNTISTSSGNNVAIDCALNLKSYTTTERNSLTSAAGDIIYNTTDSKVQFYNGTSWSDL' A
#
# COMPACT_ATOMS: atom_id res chain seq x y z
N MET A 1 11.98 -2.69 -20.21
CA MET A 1 11.51 -2.71 -19.10
C MET A 1 10.42 -2.00 -18.93
N THR A 2 9.80 -2.21 -18.08
CA THR A 2 8.55 -1.66 -18.09
C THR A 2 8.09 -1.44 -16.72
N ASN A 3 8.16 -0.23 -16.29
CA ASN A 3 7.53 0.21 -15.07
C ASN A 3 6.39 1.14 -15.45
N VAL A 4 5.23 0.90 -14.91
CA VAL A 4 4.11 1.83 -15.03
C VAL A 4 4.12 2.67 -13.78
N LYS A 5 4.34 3.99 -13.96
CA LYS A 5 4.40 4.92 -12.83
C LYS A 5 3.19 5.83 -12.92
N VAL A 6 2.22 5.61 -12.06
CA VAL A 6 0.98 6.38 -12.06
C VAL A 6 0.62 6.77 -10.64
N ASN A 7 -0.04 7.91 -10.48
CA ASN A 7 -0.52 8.34 -9.17
C ASN A 7 -1.89 7.79 -8.86
N THR A 8 -2.64 7.43 -9.87
CA THR A 8 -4.01 6.95 -9.70
C THR A 8 -4.28 5.82 -10.65
N ILE A 9 -4.89 4.76 -10.15
CA ILE A 9 -5.39 3.66 -10.96
C ILE A 9 -6.90 3.63 -10.76
N SER A 10 -7.65 3.69 -11.86
CA SER A 10 -9.10 3.69 -11.77
C SER A 10 -9.69 2.81 -12.87
N THR A 11 -10.96 2.45 -12.70
CA THR A 11 -11.64 1.64 -13.69
C THR A 11 -12.27 2.52 -14.76
N SER A 12 -12.49 1.96 -15.94
CA SER A 12 -13.23 2.65 -16.99
C SER A 12 -14.73 2.58 -16.72
N SER A 13 -15.18 1.62 -15.93
CA SER A 13 -16.58 1.51 -15.52
C SER A 13 -16.65 0.64 -14.27
N GLY A 14 -17.64 0.87 -13.43
CA GLY A 14 -17.79 0.15 -12.18
C GLY A 14 -16.96 0.76 -11.05
N ASN A 15 -16.83 0.04 -9.95
CA ASN A 15 -16.22 0.55 -8.73
C ASN A 15 -14.95 -0.18 -8.31
N ASN A 16 -14.56 -1.22 -9.02
CA ASN A 16 -13.45 -2.06 -8.58
C ASN A 16 -12.41 -2.22 -9.67
N VAL A 17 -11.15 -2.28 -9.25
CA VAL A 17 -10.05 -2.70 -10.12
C VAL A 17 -9.63 -4.09 -9.68
N ALA A 18 -9.73 -5.07 -10.56
CA ALA A 18 -9.37 -6.44 -10.26
C ALA A 18 -7.89 -6.68 -10.59
N ILE A 19 -7.18 -7.27 -9.64
CA ILE A 19 -5.80 -7.67 -9.83
C ILE A 19 -5.79 -9.19 -9.98
N ASP A 20 -5.38 -9.69 -11.14
CA ASP A 20 -5.46 -11.10 -11.48
C ASP A 20 -4.22 -11.88 -11.09
N CYS A 21 -3.58 -11.49 -10.01
CA CYS A 21 -2.39 -12.14 -9.48
C CYS A 21 -2.17 -11.64 -8.06
N ALA A 22 -1.16 -12.18 -7.39
CA ALA A 22 -0.82 -11.68 -6.08
C ALA A 22 -0.30 -10.24 -6.18
N LEU A 23 -0.74 -9.38 -5.28
CA LEU A 23 -0.27 -8.01 -5.21
C LEU A 23 0.93 -7.96 -4.28
N ASN A 24 2.07 -7.54 -4.81
CA ASN A 24 3.28 -7.40 -4.01
C ASN A 24 3.36 -5.96 -3.50
N LEU A 25 3.00 -5.77 -2.25
CA LEU A 25 3.01 -4.45 -1.64
C LEU A 25 4.45 -3.96 -1.43
N LYS A 26 4.62 -2.64 -1.45
CA LYS A 26 5.90 -2.06 -1.13
C LYS A 26 6.28 -2.41 0.30
N SER A 27 7.51 -2.86 0.50
CA SER A 27 8.03 -3.26 1.80
C SER A 27 8.76 -2.10 2.46
N TYR A 28 8.50 -1.91 3.75
CA TYR A 28 9.19 -0.92 4.57
C TYR A 28 9.52 -1.54 5.92
N THR A 29 10.62 -1.09 6.52
CA THR A 29 10.84 -1.34 7.94
C THR A 29 9.96 -0.39 8.74
N THR A 30 9.81 -0.64 10.04
CA THR A 30 9.05 0.26 10.91
C THR A 30 9.62 1.69 10.87
N THR A 31 10.93 1.83 10.87
CA THR A 31 11.58 3.14 10.81
C THR A 31 11.26 3.85 9.50
N GLU A 32 11.36 3.16 8.39
CA GLU A 32 11.04 3.72 7.07
C GLU A 32 9.56 4.10 7.00
N ARG A 33 8.68 3.21 7.49
CA ARG A 33 7.25 3.45 7.50
C ARG A 33 6.92 4.76 8.24
N ASN A 34 7.58 4.98 9.40
CA ASN A 34 7.30 6.15 10.21
C ASN A 34 7.80 7.45 9.57
N SER A 35 8.64 7.34 8.55
CA SER A 35 9.12 8.50 7.80
C SER A 35 8.24 8.86 6.61
N LEU A 36 7.24 8.05 6.29
CA LEU A 36 6.36 8.30 5.16
C LEU A 36 5.37 9.42 5.47
N THR A 37 5.03 10.18 4.44
CA THR A 37 3.88 11.07 4.51
C THR A 37 2.67 10.24 4.10
N SER A 38 1.98 9.69 5.09
CA SER A 38 0.95 8.70 4.87
C SER A 38 -0.43 9.31 4.78
N ALA A 39 -1.28 8.70 3.97
CA ALA A 39 -2.68 9.07 3.83
C ALA A 39 -3.55 7.89 4.25
N ALA A 40 -4.73 8.18 4.79
CA ALA A 40 -5.66 7.14 5.20
C ALA A 40 -5.92 6.19 4.04
N GLY A 41 -5.85 4.89 4.30
CA GLY A 41 -6.04 3.88 3.29
C GLY A 41 -4.76 3.37 2.66
N ASP A 42 -3.60 3.95 2.98
CA ASP A 42 -2.33 3.41 2.50
C ASP A 42 -2.09 2.03 3.09
N ILE A 43 -1.56 1.12 2.29
CA ILE A 43 -1.28 -0.25 2.70
C ILE A 43 0.17 -0.57 2.32
N ILE A 44 0.92 -1.14 3.26
CA ILE A 44 2.30 -1.55 3.03
C ILE A 44 2.55 -2.92 3.66
N TYR A 45 3.71 -3.51 3.34
CA TYR A 45 4.20 -4.68 4.05
C TYR A 45 5.32 -4.22 4.98
N ASN A 46 5.16 -4.46 6.29
CA ASN A 46 6.18 -4.10 7.27
C ASN A 46 7.12 -5.29 7.49
N THR A 47 8.37 -5.15 7.06
CA THR A 47 9.35 -6.24 7.15
C THR A 47 9.88 -6.44 8.57
N THR A 48 9.84 -5.42 9.41
CA THR A 48 10.25 -5.56 10.81
C THR A 48 9.31 -6.50 11.55
N ASP A 49 8.00 -6.35 11.33
CA ASP A 49 6.98 -7.16 12.00
C ASP A 49 6.49 -8.33 11.16
N SER A 50 6.87 -8.41 9.88
CA SER A 50 6.41 -9.41 8.93
C SER A 50 4.87 -9.39 8.81
N LYS A 51 4.30 -8.21 8.66
CA LYS A 51 2.85 -8.04 8.61
C LYS A 51 2.45 -7.00 7.59
N VAL A 52 1.27 -7.19 7.00
CA VAL A 52 0.63 -6.16 6.19
C VAL A 52 -0.01 -5.16 7.14
N GLN A 53 0.19 -3.88 6.88
CA GLN A 53 -0.34 -2.82 7.74
C GLN A 53 -1.03 -1.76 6.90
N PHE A 54 -1.99 -1.08 7.50
CA PHE A 54 -2.69 0.02 6.84
C PHE A 54 -2.69 1.25 7.73
N TYR A 55 -2.76 2.41 7.07
CA TYR A 55 -2.82 3.68 7.78
C TYR A 55 -4.28 4.12 7.86
N ASN A 56 -4.77 4.35 9.08
CA ASN A 56 -6.17 4.69 9.26
C ASN A 56 -6.43 6.20 9.26
N GLY A 57 -5.41 6.99 8.95
CA GLY A 57 -5.50 8.45 8.99
C GLY A 57 -4.84 9.05 10.23
N THR A 58 -4.58 8.25 11.24
CA THR A 58 -3.96 8.68 12.49
C THR A 58 -2.76 7.83 12.84
N SER A 59 -2.85 6.53 12.64
CA SER A 59 -1.77 5.60 12.97
C SER A 59 -1.81 4.38 12.08
N TRP A 60 -0.74 3.59 12.12
CA TRP A 60 -0.65 2.33 11.40
C TRP A 60 -1.23 1.21 12.25
N SER A 61 -1.95 0.32 11.62
CA SER A 61 -2.54 -0.84 12.28
C SER A 61 -2.27 -2.10 11.46
N ASP A 62 -2.18 -3.24 12.13
CA ASP A 62 -2.07 -4.52 11.45
C ASP A 62 -3.39 -4.85 10.76
N LEU A 63 -3.25 -5.40 9.57
CA LEU A 63 -4.43 -5.82 8.82
C LEU A 63 -4.98 -7.13 9.37
#